data_8b647d0134157b8de2de0e9d30eef7ca
#
_entry.id   8b647d0134157b8de2de0e9d30eef7ca
#
_cell.length_a   1.000
_cell.length_b   1.000
_cell.length_c   1.000
_cell.angle_alpha   90.00
_cell.angle_beta   90.00
_cell.angle_gamma   90.00
#
_symmetry.space_group_name_H-M   'P 1'
#
loop_
_entity.id
_entity.type
_entity.pdbx_description
1 polymer ?
#
loop_
_entity_poly.entity_id
_entity_poly.type
_entity_poly.pdbx_seq_one_letter_code
_entity_poly.pdbx_strand_id
1 'polypeptide(L)' 'PVAEEVPIWEIMPGDIVQLSFKGVAFQHSPVVVRANKPQSPEEILVAAHSYDADNRPLSTYEYQKVRYLHITGVIRP' A
#
# COMPACT_ATOMS: atom_id res chain seq x y z
N PRO A 1 -9.37 -9.48 9.20
CA PRO A 1 -9.67 -8.30 8.40
C PRO A 1 -10.06 -8.68 6.98
N VAL A 2 -10.89 -7.87 6.42
CA VAL A 2 -11.35 -8.05 5.05
C VAL A 2 -10.75 -6.94 4.21
N ALA A 3 -10.19 -7.30 3.07
CA ALA A 3 -9.57 -6.35 2.18
C ALA A 3 -10.03 -6.62 0.75
N GLU A 4 -10.15 -5.58 -0.03
CA GLU A 4 -10.48 -5.72 -1.44
C GLU A 4 -9.54 -4.87 -2.27
N GLU A 5 -9.24 -5.35 -3.47
CA GLU A 5 -8.38 -4.62 -4.39
C GLU A 5 -9.15 -3.45 -4.98
N VAL A 6 -8.53 -2.27 -4.98
CA VAL A 6 -9.14 -1.04 -5.45
C VAL A 6 -8.18 -0.31 -6.38
N PRO A 7 -8.69 0.60 -7.21
CA PRO A 7 -7.80 1.48 -7.98
C PRO A 7 -7.09 2.46 -7.06
N ILE A 8 -5.98 3.01 -7.56
CA ILE A 8 -5.11 3.88 -6.77
C ILE A 8 -5.84 5.05 -6.13
N TRP A 9 -6.81 5.63 -6.84
CA TRP A 9 -7.51 6.82 -6.33
C TRP A 9 -8.45 6.55 -5.17
N GLU A 10 -8.67 5.28 -4.83
CA GLU A 10 -9.50 4.91 -3.68
C GLU A 10 -8.68 4.54 -2.46
N ILE A 11 -7.37 4.59 -2.55
CA ILE A 11 -6.51 4.23 -1.42
C ILE A 11 -6.60 5.32 -0.33
N MET A 12 -6.64 4.90 0.92
CA MET A 12 -6.79 5.79 2.07
C MET A 12 -5.78 5.42 3.15
N PRO A 13 -5.48 6.35 4.07
CA PRO A 13 -4.65 5.99 5.22
C PRO A 13 -5.24 4.79 5.97
N GLY A 14 -4.37 3.87 6.36
CA GLY A 14 -4.77 2.61 6.98
C GLY A 14 -4.90 1.46 6.02
N ASP A 15 -4.98 1.73 4.72
CA ASP A 15 -5.00 0.70 3.70
C ASP A 15 -3.60 0.12 3.48
N ILE A 16 -3.52 -0.93 2.67
CA ILE A 16 -2.27 -1.66 2.45
C ILE A 16 -1.94 -1.64 0.96
N VAL A 17 -0.66 -1.46 0.67
CA VAL A 17 -0.14 -1.63 -0.67
C VAL A 17 0.72 -2.88 -0.68
N GLN A 18 0.52 -3.77 -1.66
CA GLN A 18 1.36 -4.95 -1.80
C GLN A 18 2.28 -4.78 -3.00
N LEU A 19 3.55 -5.06 -2.80
CA LEU A 19 4.57 -4.86 -3.82
C LEU A 19 5.24 -6.18 -4.17
N SER A 20 5.48 -6.38 -5.46
CA SER A 20 6.27 -7.49 -5.97
C SER A 20 7.50 -6.93 -6.67
N PHE A 21 8.68 -7.27 -6.19
CA PHE A 21 9.92 -6.77 -6.77
C PHE A 21 10.40 -7.61 -7.95
N LYS A 22 9.94 -8.88 -8.02
CA LYS A 22 10.35 -9.78 -9.10
C LYS A 22 9.19 -10.15 -10.02
N GLY A 23 7.99 -9.67 -9.72
CA GLY A 23 6.82 -9.92 -10.56
C GLY A 23 6.18 -11.29 -10.38
N VAL A 24 6.63 -12.09 -9.41
CA VAL A 24 6.10 -13.44 -9.20
C VAL A 24 5.33 -13.60 -7.90
N ALA A 25 5.66 -12.81 -6.87
CA ALA A 25 4.96 -12.89 -5.58
C ALA A 25 5.00 -11.53 -4.93
N PHE A 26 3.98 -11.24 -4.10
CA PHE A 26 3.96 -10.01 -3.34
C PHE A 26 4.75 -10.22 -2.05
N GLN A 27 5.86 -9.52 -1.95
CA GLN A 27 6.87 -9.75 -0.91
C GLN A 27 6.88 -8.69 0.18
N HIS A 28 6.20 -7.57 -0.05
CA HIS A 28 6.26 -6.43 0.85
C HIS A 28 4.88 -5.77 0.90
N SER A 29 4.43 -5.44 2.11
CA SER A 29 3.07 -4.94 2.30
C SER A 29 3.06 -3.73 3.24
N PRO A 30 3.59 -2.59 2.80
CA PRO A 30 3.56 -1.40 3.64
C PRO A 30 2.15 -0.86 3.84
N VAL A 31 1.96 -0.14 4.94
CA VAL A 31 0.69 0.48 5.28
C VAL A 31 0.69 1.93 4.78
N VAL A 32 -0.43 2.34 4.21
CA VAL A 32 -0.59 3.72 3.76
C VAL A 32 -0.75 4.62 4.99
N VAL A 33 0.10 5.63 5.11
CA VAL A 33 0.01 6.59 6.21
C VAL A 33 -0.51 7.95 5.74
N ARG A 34 -0.41 8.24 4.44
CA ARG A 34 -0.96 9.48 3.88
C ARG A 34 -1.36 9.24 2.43
N ALA A 35 -2.60 9.58 2.09
CA ALA A 35 -3.10 9.59 0.73
C ALA A 35 -4.41 10.39 0.71
N ASN A 36 -4.60 11.18 -0.34
CA ASN A 36 -5.83 11.94 -0.53
C ASN A 36 -6.17 11.90 -2.00
N LYS A 37 -6.98 10.90 -2.39
CA LYS A 37 -7.37 10.65 -3.76
C LYS A 37 -6.16 10.68 -4.70
N PRO A 38 -5.14 9.85 -4.43
CA PRO A 38 -3.89 9.92 -5.20
C PRO A 38 -4.11 9.50 -6.65
N GLN A 39 -3.36 10.13 -7.53
CA GLN A 39 -3.40 9.81 -8.96
C GLN A 39 -2.15 9.05 -9.40
N SER A 40 -1.11 9.09 -8.57
CA SER A 40 0.15 8.42 -8.86
C SER A 40 0.82 7.99 -7.55
N PRO A 41 1.76 7.02 -7.61
CA PRO A 41 2.44 6.55 -6.40
C PRO A 41 3.20 7.62 -5.62
N GLU A 42 3.64 8.70 -6.27
CA GLU A 42 4.33 9.78 -5.57
C GLU A 42 3.45 10.46 -4.52
N GLU A 43 2.14 10.35 -4.65
CA GLU A 43 1.20 11.01 -3.75
C GLU A 43 0.83 10.13 -2.56
N ILE A 44 1.40 8.93 -2.47
CA ILE A 44 1.12 8.00 -1.39
C ILE A 44 2.36 7.85 -0.52
N LEU A 45 2.20 8.09 0.78
CA LEU A 45 3.25 7.83 1.76
C LEU A 45 2.91 6.56 2.53
N VAL A 46 3.91 5.71 2.72
CA VAL A 46 3.73 4.43 3.37
C VAL A 46 4.75 4.24 4.48
N ALA A 47 4.42 3.34 5.41
CA ALA A 47 5.30 2.89 6.46
C ALA A 47 5.36 1.38 6.45
N ALA A 48 6.52 0.83 6.73
CA ALA A 48 6.71 -0.62 6.83
C ALA A 48 7.36 -0.92 8.17
N HIS A 49 7.61 -2.21 8.42
CA HIS A 49 8.20 -2.62 9.69
C HIS A 49 9.67 -2.25 9.82
N SER A 50 10.34 -1.86 8.74
CA SER A 50 11.71 -1.40 8.85
C SER A 50 11.73 0.07 9.23
N TYR A 51 12.64 0.43 10.13
CA TYR A 51 12.69 1.76 10.71
C TYR A 51 13.10 2.84 9.73
N ASP A 52 13.60 2.49 8.57
CA ASP A 52 13.99 3.45 7.54
C ASP A 52 12.88 3.69 6.52
N ALA A 53 11.70 3.14 6.73
CA ALA A 53 10.60 3.23 5.78
C ALA A 53 9.38 3.94 6.37
N ASP A 54 9.62 4.93 7.24
CA ASP A 54 8.54 5.71 7.82
C ASP A 54 8.26 6.92 6.93
N ASN A 55 6.99 7.11 6.54
CA ASN A 55 6.57 8.21 5.67
C ASN A 55 7.33 8.24 4.34
N ARG A 56 7.60 7.08 3.79
CA ARG A 56 8.34 6.97 2.53
C ARG A 56 7.36 7.02 1.35
N PRO A 57 7.64 7.85 0.32
CA PRO A 57 6.79 7.83 -0.87
C PRO A 57 6.81 6.46 -1.55
N LEU A 58 5.64 5.98 -1.94
CA LEU A 58 5.51 4.68 -2.59
C LEU A 58 6.36 4.60 -3.85
N SER A 59 6.50 5.71 -4.57
CA SER A 59 7.26 5.76 -5.81
C SER A 59 8.75 5.49 -5.64
N THR A 60 9.27 5.50 -4.40
CA THR A 60 10.68 5.26 -4.15
C THR A 60 11.03 3.78 -4.04
N TYR A 61 10.03 2.89 -4.06
CA TYR A 61 10.28 1.46 -4.11
C TYR A 61 10.42 1.00 -5.56
N GLU A 62 11.35 0.09 -5.80
CA GLU A 62 11.58 -0.47 -7.14
C GLU A 62 10.77 -1.74 -7.31
N TYR A 63 9.47 -1.59 -7.53
CA TYR A 63 8.58 -2.74 -7.70
C TYR A 63 8.25 -2.95 -9.17
N GLN A 64 7.94 -4.20 -9.52
CA GLN A 64 7.45 -4.55 -10.84
C GLN A 64 5.94 -4.64 -10.89
N LYS A 65 5.32 -5.03 -9.77
CA LYS A 65 3.87 -5.10 -9.65
C LYS A 65 3.44 -4.47 -8.35
N VAL A 66 2.27 -3.86 -8.35
CA VAL A 66 1.69 -3.22 -7.17
C VAL A 66 0.20 -3.57 -7.12
N ARG A 67 -0.28 -3.77 -5.90
CA ARG A 67 -1.70 -4.02 -5.67
C ARG A 67 -2.15 -3.12 -4.51
N TYR A 68 -3.27 -2.43 -4.71
CA TYR A 68 -3.83 -1.52 -3.70
C TYR A 68 -4.98 -2.23 -3.02
N LEU A 69 -4.91 -2.38 -1.69
CA LEU A 69 -5.91 -3.09 -0.93
C LEU A 69 -6.57 -2.15 0.07
N HIS A 70 -7.88 -2.00 -0.06
CA HIS A 70 -8.68 -1.23 0.89
C HIS A 70 -9.17 -2.17 1.99
N ILE A 71 -8.96 -1.78 3.24
CA ILE A 71 -9.40 -2.55 4.39
C ILE A 71 -10.86 -2.19 4.65
N THR A 72 -11.77 -3.13 4.42
CA THR A 72 -13.20 -2.89 4.49
C THR A 72 -13.80 -3.20 5.85
N GLY A 73 -13.05 -3.92 6.69
CA GLY A 73 -13.54 -4.24 8.01
C GLY A 73 -12.71 -5.29 8.70
N VAL A 74 -13.14 -5.66 9.89
CA VAL A 74 -12.51 -6.70 10.67
C VAL A 74 -13.57 -7.76 10.99
N ILE A 75 -13.27 -9.02 10.67
CA ILE A 75 -14.15 -10.12 11.01
C ILE A 75 -13.99 -10.39 12.50
N ARG A 76 -15.09 -10.37 13.20
CA ARG A 76 -15.10 -10.64 14.63
C ARG A 76 -15.63 -12.04 14.88
N PRO A 77 -14.99 -12.79 15.79
CA PRO A 77 -15.51 -14.10 16.15
C PRO A 77 -16.83 -14.02 16.90
#